data_af412cdaa24c5fc8a126de819cfead25
#
_entry.id   af412cdaa24c5fc8a126de819cfead25
#
_cell.length_a   1.000
_cell.length_b   1.000
_cell.length_c   1.000
_cell.angle_alpha   90.00
_cell.angle_beta   90.00
_cell.angle_gamma   90.00
#
_symmetry.space_group_name_H-M   'P 1'
#
loop_
_entity.id
_entity.type
_entity.pdbx_description
1 polymer ?
#
loop_
_entity_poly.entity_id
_entity_poly.type
_entity_poly.pdbx_seq_one_letter_code
_entity_poly.pdbx_strand_id
1 'polypeptide(L)' 'MLVPFSTLADHSRVWIYPSSRPFTASEKEELSEILTQFLNQWAAHGTPLKTAFDLPYDRFIVIGLDEELQ' A
#
# COMPACT_ATOMS: atom_id res chain seq x y z
N MET A 1 -5.57 4.47 -7.27
CA MET A 1 -6.48 5.07 -6.27
C MET A 1 -6.28 4.39 -4.93
N LEU A 2 -5.86 5.15 -3.94
CA LEU A 2 -5.62 4.60 -2.61
C LEU A 2 -6.93 4.38 -1.86
N VAL A 3 -7.10 3.19 -1.29
CA VAL A 3 -8.30 2.82 -0.51
C VAL A 3 -7.87 2.18 0.80
N PRO A 4 -8.75 2.08 1.80
CA PRO A 4 -8.43 1.35 3.02
C PRO A 4 -8.12 -0.12 2.71
N PHE A 5 -7.09 -0.68 3.36
CA PHE A 5 -6.64 -2.05 3.06
C PHE A 5 -7.76 -3.07 3.22
N SER A 6 -8.61 -2.89 4.21
CA SER A 6 -9.73 -3.80 4.47
C SER A 6 -10.77 -3.84 3.35
N THR A 7 -10.75 -2.88 2.44
CA THR A 7 -11.73 -2.84 1.33
C THR A 7 -11.21 -3.49 0.05
N LEU A 8 -9.95 -3.96 0.03
CA LEU A 8 -9.43 -4.67 -1.14
C LEU A 8 -10.10 -6.03 -1.27
N ALA A 9 -10.30 -6.44 -2.52
CA ALA A 9 -10.85 -7.77 -2.80
C ALA A 9 -9.90 -8.87 -2.33
N ASP A 10 -10.44 -10.02 -1.94
CA ASP A 10 -9.65 -11.12 -1.40
C ASP A 10 -8.60 -11.66 -2.37
N HIS A 11 -8.82 -11.50 -3.68
CA HIS A 11 -7.88 -11.96 -4.70
C HIS A 11 -6.80 -10.94 -5.03
N SER A 12 -6.74 -9.83 -4.31
CA SER A 12 -5.74 -8.78 -4.56
C SER A 12 -4.33 -9.31 -4.34
N ARG A 13 -3.38 -8.78 -5.11
CA ARG A 13 -1.97 -9.09 -4.87
C ARG A 13 -1.47 -8.34 -3.66
N VAL A 14 -0.59 -8.98 -2.90
CA VAL A 14 -0.01 -8.41 -1.70
C VAL A 14 1.49 -8.64 -1.71
N TRP A 15 2.24 -7.57 -1.44
CA TRP A 15 3.69 -7.63 -1.26
C TRP A 15 4.01 -7.26 0.17
N ILE A 16 4.91 -8.03 0.80
CA ILE A 16 5.32 -7.82 2.19
C ILE A 16 6.82 -7.63 2.25
N TYR A 17 7.24 -6.48 2.77
CA TYR A 17 8.65 -6.14 2.92
C TYR A 17 8.98 -5.98 4.39
N PRO A 18 9.77 -6.90 4.99
CA PRO A 18 10.15 -6.77 6.39
C PRO A 18 11.28 -5.75 6.56
N SER A 19 11.26 -5.03 7.68
CA SER A 19 12.35 -4.16 8.09
C SER A 19 13.27 -4.89 9.05
N SER A 20 14.56 -4.55 9.01
CA SER A 20 15.54 -5.11 9.94
C SER A 20 15.37 -4.59 11.37
N ARG A 21 14.65 -3.48 11.54
CA ARG A 21 14.36 -2.89 12.85
C ARG A 21 13.00 -2.23 12.83
N PRO A 22 12.39 -1.98 13.99
CA PRO A 22 11.11 -1.27 14.02
C PRO A 22 11.23 0.15 13.45
N PHE A 23 10.21 0.61 12.76
CA PHE A 23 10.12 1.98 12.29
C PHE A 23 9.85 2.92 13.46
N THR A 24 10.51 4.09 13.46
CA THR A 24 10.15 5.16 14.38
C THR A 24 8.87 5.84 13.92
N ALA A 25 8.28 6.66 14.80
CA ALA A 25 7.09 7.42 14.44
C ALA A 25 7.34 8.33 13.24
N SER A 26 8.49 9.00 13.20
CA SER A 26 8.87 9.86 12.07
C SER A 26 9.01 9.08 10.77
N GLU A 27 9.63 7.91 10.85
CA GLU A 27 9.78 7.05 9.67
C GLU A 27 8.44 6.58 9.13
N LYS A 28 7.51 6.23 10.02
CA LYS A 28 6.16 5.82 9.60
C LYS A 28 5.42 6.96 8.91
N GLU A 29 5.55 8.18 9.42
CA GLU A 29 4.95 9.34 8.77
C GLU A 29 5.50 9.56 7.37
N GLU A 30 6.83 9.51 7.23
CA GLU A 30 7.47 9.67 5.92
C GLU A 30 7.06 8.57 4.96
N LEU A 31 7.06 7.32 5.41
CA LEU A 31 6.63 6.19 4.59
C LEU A 31 5.18 6.34 4.16
N SER A 32 4.31 6.75 5.07
CA SER A 32 2.89 6.92 4.76
C SER A 32 2.70 7.99 3.68
N GLU A 33 3.43 9.10 3.75
CA GLU A 33 3.36 10.14 2.73
C GLU A 33 3.85 9.64 1.37
N ILE A 34 5.00 8.99 1.35
CA ILE A 34 5.59 8.46 0.11
C ILE A 34 4.67 7.44 -0.53
N LEU A 35 4.19 6.48 0.26
CA LEU A 35 3.33 5.42 -0.23
C LEU A 35 1.98 5.97 -0.70
N THR A 36 1.42 6.94 0.02
CA THR A 36 0.17 7.57 -0.38
C THR A 36 0.31 8.21 -1.76
N GLN A 37 1.35 8.99 -1.98
CA GLN A 37 1.57 9.64 -3.27
C GLN A 37 1.84 8.64 -4.37
N PHE A 38 2.69 7.67 -4.11
CA PHE A 38 3.09 6.67 -5.10
C PHE A 38 1.92 5.80 -5.52
N LEU A 39 1.22 5.23 -4.55
CA LEU A 39 0.15 4.28 -4.82
C LEU A 39 -1.10 4.95 -5.38
N ASN A 40 -1.34 6.20 -4.98
CA ASN A 40 -2.51 6.92 -5.48
C ASN A 40 -2.42 7.22 -6.99
N GLN A 41 -1.22 7.14 -7.56
CA GLN A 41 -0.99 7.40 -8.98
C GLN A 41 -1.00 6.12 -9.83
N TRP A 42 -1.05 4.95 -9.22
CA TRP A 42 -1.02 3.70 -9.97
C TRP A 42 -2.25 3.56 -10.84
N ALA A 43 -2.01 3.21 -12.10
CA ALA A 43 -3.06 3.02 -13.08
C ALA A 43 -2.60 1.98 -14.11
N ALA A 44 -3.56 1.36 -14.77
CA ALA A 44 -3.30 0.47 -15.90
C ALA A 44 -4.19 0.92 -17.06
N HIS A 45 -3.57 1.16 -18.21
CA HIS A 45 -4.29 1.61 -19.41
C HIS A 45 -5.14 2.86 -19.16
N GLY A 46 -4.63 3.77 -18.32
CA GLY A 46 -5.34 5.00 -18.00
C GLY A 46 -6.43 4.86 -16.94
N THR A 47 -6.68 3.64 -16.45
CA THR A 47 -7.70 3.38 -15.44
C THR A 47 -7.04 3.28 -14.07
N PRO A 48 -7.46 4.07 -13.07
CA PRO A 48 -6.91 3.94 -11.72
C PRO A 48 -7.12 2.56 -11.14
N LEU A 49 -6.08 2.03 -10.49
CA LEU A 49 -6.14 0.75 -9.78
C LEU A 49 -6.40 1.02 -8.30
N LYS A 50 -7.14 0.13 -7.66
CA LYS A 50 -7.32 0.19 -6.22
C LYS A 50 -6.07 -0.32 -5.53
N THR A 51 -5.45 0.53 -4.73
CA THR A 51 -4.22 0.21 -4.00
C THR A 51 -4.41 0.49 -2.52
N ALA A 52 -3.64 -0.18 -1.70
CA ALA A 52 -3.63 0.07 -0.27
C ALA A 52 -2.26 -0.28 0.31
N PHE A 53 -1.97 0.24 1.48
CA PHE A 53 -0.78 -0.15 2.22
C PHE A 53 -1.09 -0.22 3.71
N ASP A 54 -0.21 -0.92 4.42
CA ASP A 54 -0.26 -0.99 5.88
C ASP A 54 1.17 -1.11 6.40
N LEU A 55 1.37 -0.72 7.64
CA LEU A 55 2.67 -0.79 8.31
C LEU A 55 2.51 -1.56 9.63
N PRO A 56 2.15 -2.85 9.57
CA PRO A 56 1.83 -3.61 10.78
C PRO A 56 3.06 -3.86 11.64
N TYR A 57 2.84 -3.84 12.96
CA TYR A 57 3.87 -4.12 13.97
C TYR A 57 5.09 -3.20 13.89
N ASP A 58 4.98 -2.06 13.22
CA ASP A 58 6.08 -1.13 12.98
C ASP A 58 7.30 -1.78 12.30
N ARG A 59 7.12 -2.94 11.68
CA ARG A 59 8.23 -3.71 11.10
C ARG A 59 8.05 -4.11 9.65
N PHE A 60 6.84 -3.97 9.11
CA PHE A 60 6.55 -4.45 7.76
C PHE A 60 5.93 -3.34 6.94
N ILE A 61 6.27 -3.34 5.64
CA ILE A 61 5.54 -2.56 4.65
C ILE A 61 4.72 -3.57 3.88
N VAL A 62 3.40 -3.40 3.90
CA VAL A 62 2.48 -4.26 3.16
C VAL A 62 1.78 -3.42 2.10
N ILE A 63 1.88 -3.86 0.85
CA ILE A 63 1.24 -3.16 -0.27
C ILE A 63 0.26 -4.12 -0.93
N GLY A 64 -0.96 -3.65 -1.14
CA GLY A 64 -1.99 -4.42 -1.82
C GLY A 64 -2.42 -3.76 -3.11
N LEU A 65 -2.73 -4.58 -4.11
CA LEU A 65 -3.17 -4.12 -5.42
C LEU A 65 -4.29 -5.00 -5.94
N ASP A 66 -5.43 -4.38 -6.22
CA ASP A 66 -6.53 -5.04 -6.92
C ASP A 66 -6.37 -4.75 -8.41
N GLU A 67 -6.00 -5.78 -9.17
CA GLU A 67 -5.74 -5.67 -10.60
C GLU A 67 -6.98 -5.76 -11.46
N GLU A 68 -8.13 -6.05 -10.89
CA GLU A 68 -9.36 -6.11 -11.68
C GLU A 68 -9.78 -4.72 -12.12
N LEU A 69 -9.87 -4.56 -13.42
CA LEU A 69 -10.36 -3.33 -14.01
C LEU A 69 -11.87 -3.41 -14.15
N GLN A 70 -12.53 -2.38 -13.70
CA GLN A 70 -13.98 -2.27 -13.80
C GLN A 70 -14.39 -1.72 -15.15
#